data_bc333f5645dd26f95f3b6539ec32672f
#
_entry.id   bc333f5645dd26f95f3b6539ec32672f
#
_cell.length_a   1.000
_cell.length_b   1.000
_cell.length_c   1.000
_cell.angle_alpha   90.00
_cell.angle_beta   90.00
_cell.angle_gamma   90.00
#
_symmetry.space_group_name_H-M   'P 1'
#
loop_
_entity.id
_entity.type
_entity.pdbx_description
1 polymer ?
#
loop_
_entity_poly.entity_id
_entity_poly.type
_entity_poly.pdbx_seq_one_letter_code
_entity_poly.pdbx_strand_id
1 'polypeptide(L)'
;NVGVTFIDYLDKFIEMKDKWGTKKVYVETRKKIEMFDPNATFQTINLEWLSRFENWMKESGCGVNYTGKQLRNIRAVFNYAIDNEVTTLYPFRRFKIKKEETVKRSLSVEDLRELKDYDVQEYQKKYRDIFMLMFYLRGINAVDLFNLPPLVGNKIVYRRAKTNRLYELKVEPEAMEIIQRYKGENYMLDVLDIYKNYLDFLHHLNTALQKIGDVKRVGRGGKKE
;
A
#
# COMPACT_ATOMS: atom_id res chain seq x y z
N ASN A 1 28.15 -29.38 -3.49
CA ASN A 1 27.13 -28.69 -2.66
C ASN A 1 26.87 -27.34 -3.26
N VAL A 2 25.82 -27.21 -4.05
CA VAL A 2 25.28 -25.91 -4.45
C VAL A 2 24.71 -25.32 -3.16
N GLY A 3 25.40 -24.37 -2.57
CA GLY A 3 24.96 -23.72 -1.32
C GLY A 3 23.61 -23.05 -1.54
N VAL A 4 22.76 -23.08 -0.54
CA VAL A 4 21.44 -22.43 -0.53
C VAL A 4 21.63 -20.96 -0.90
N THR A 5 20.98 -20.50 -1.98
CA THR A 5 21.06 -19.11 -2.42
C THR A 5 20.26 -18.21 -1.45
N PHE A 6 20.53 -16.90 -1.50
CA PHE A 6 19.73 -15.94 -0.75
C PHE A 6 18.26 -15.96 -1.20
N ILE A 7 18.01 -16.22 -2.49
CA ILE A 7 16.66 -16.35 -3.06
C ILE A 7 15.92 -17.54 -2.45
N ASP A 8 16.56 -18.71 -2.36
CA ASP A 8 15.94 -19.92 -1.74
C ASP A 8 15.54 -19.64 -0.28
N TYR A 9 16.37 -18.91 0.45
CA TYR A 9 16.06 -18.54 1.83
C TYR A 9 14.97 -17.48 1.92
N LEU A 10 14.98 -16.49 1.00
CA LEU A 10 13.93 -15.49 0.88
C LEU A 10 12.57 -16.12 0.54
N ASP A 11 12.54 -17.15 -0.31
CA ASP A 11 11.31 -17.88 -0.65
C ASP A 11 10.71 -18.55 0.61
N LYS A 12 11.53 -19.22 1.42
CA LYS A 12 11.10 -19.74 2.73
C LYS A 12 10.59 -18.64 3.66
N PHE A 13 11.28 -17.49 3.69
CA PHE A 13 10.87 -16.36 4.50
C PHE A 13 9.52 -15.76 4.03
N ILE A 14 9.23 -15.77 2.72
CA ILE A 14 7.95 -15.35 2.15
C ILE A 14 6.82 -16.31 2.54
N GLU A 15 7.07 -17.63 2.51
CA GLU A 15 6.07 -18.63 2.86
C GLU A 15 5.55 -18.46 4.29
N MET A 16 6.41 -18.07 5.23
CA MET A 16 6.06 -17.85 6.63
C MET A 16 5.22 -16.58 6.88
N LYS A 17 4.99 -15.75 5.88
CA LYS A 17 4.18 -14.53 6.07
C LYS A 17 2.69 -14.86 5.88
N ASP A 18 1.85 -14.52 6.85
CA ASP A 18 0.41 -14.76 6.77
C ASP A 18 -0.31 -13.79 5.83
N LYS A 19 0.07 -12.51 5.87
CA LYS A 19 -0.63 -11.46 5.13
C LYS A 19 -0.19 -11.42 3.68
N TRP A 20 -1.12 -11.60 2.75
CA TRP A 20 -0.88 -11.51 1.31
C TRP A 20 -0.15 -10.22 0.88
N GLY A 21 -0.55 -9.06 1.43
CA GLY A 21 0.12 -7.79 1.14
C GLY A 21 1.59 -7.77 1.55
N THR A 22 1.96 -8.45 2.64
CA THR A 22 3.35 -8.62 3.07
C THR A 22 4.09 -9.56 2.14
N LYS A 23 3.50 -10.71 1.78
CA LYS A 23 4.08 -11.63 0.78
C LYS A 23 4.42 -10.91 -0.52
N LYS A 24 3.47 -10.16 -1.07
CA LYS A 24 3.65 -9.40 -2.32
C LYS A 24 4.87 -8.47 -2.28
N VAL A 25 5.10 -7.79 -1.16
CA VAL A 25 6.24 -6.87 -1.00
C VAL A 25 7.59 -7.62 -1.07
N TYR A 26 7.69 -8.80 -0.47
CA TYR A 26 8.91 -9.61 -0.52
C TYR A 26 9.10 -10.32 -1.86
N VAL A 27 8.01 -10.76 -2.51
CA VAL A 27 8.05 -11.30 -3.89
C VAL A 27 8.60 -10.25 -4.87
N GLU A 28 8.24 -8.98 -4.69
CA GLU A 28 8.79 -7.89 -5.48
C GLU A 28 10.30 -7.74 -5.26
N THR A 29 10.77 -7.84 -4.01
CA THR A 29 12.21 -7.81 -3.69
C THR A 29 12.94 -9.01 -4.27
N ARG A 30 12.36 -10.21 -4.16
CA ARG A 30 12.87 -11.44 -4.77
C ARG A 30 13.15 -11.26 -6.27
N LYS A 31 12.16 -10.76 -7.01
CA LYS A 31 12.30 -10.49 -8.45
C LYS A 31 13.44 -9.53 -8.76
N LYS A 32 13.64 -8.50 -7.93
CA LYS A 32 14.73 -7.54 -8.11
C LYS A 32 16.11 -8.16 -7.88
N ILE A 33 16.22 -9.04 -6.88
CA ILE A 33 17.47 -9.76 -6.61
C ILE A 33 17.74 -10.75 -7.75
N GLU A 34 16.74 -11.51 -8.19
CA GLU A 34 16.86 -12.47 -9.31
C GLU A 34 17.32 -11.79 -10.61
N MET A 35 16.83 -10.59 -10.90
CA MET A 35 17.26 -9.81 -12.06
C MET A 35 18.67 -9.25 -11.94
N PHE A 36 19.13 -8.96 -10.73
CA PHE A 36 20.43 -8.35 -10.50
C PHE A 36 21.54 -9.40 -10.29
N ASP A 37 21.29 -10.38 -9.43
CA ASP A 37 22.23 -11.45 -9.08
C ASP A 37 21.46 -12.67 -8.56
N PRO A 38 21.07 -13.61 -9.46
CA PRO A 38 20.30 -14.80 -9.10
C PRO A 38 21.05 -15.77 -8.20
N ASN A 39 22.39 -15.71 -8.19
CA ASN A 39 23.27 -16.59 -7.42
C ASN A 39 23.74 -15.96 -6.10
N ALA A 40 23.18 -14.81 -5.72
CA ALA A 40 23.53 -14.15 -4.46
C ALA A 40 23.36 -15.07 -3.27
N THR A 41 24.31 -15.02 -2.34
CA THR A 41 24.30 -15.77 -1.07
C THR A 41 24.51 -14.80 0.10
N PHE A 42 24.32 -15.27 1.34
CA PHE A 42 24.64 -14.44 2.51
C PHE A 42 26.10 -13.99 2.55
N GLN A 43 27.02 -14.76 1.94
CA GLN A 43 28.44 -14.43 1.86
C GLN A 43 28.75 -13.37 0.79
N THR A 44 28.10 -13.47 -0.37
CA THR A 44 28.33 -12.53 -1.48
C THR A 44 27.63 -11.19 -1.31
N ILE A 45 26.49 -11.14 -0.57
CA ILE A 45 25.80 -9.90 -0.25
C ILE A 45 26.59 -9.15 0.85
N ASN A 46 27.59 -8.43 0.44
CA ASN A 46 28.44 -7.57 1.27
C ASN A 46 28.14 -6.08 1.03
N LEU A 47 28.93 -5.18 1.62
CA LEU A 47 28.78 -3.73 1.48
C LEU A 47 28.89 -3.27 0.02
N GLU A 48 29.82 -3.84 -0.74
CA GLU A 48 30.00 -3.54 -2.18
C GLU A 48 28.80 -4.02 -3.00
N TRP A 49 28.31 -5.23 -2.74
CA TRP A 49 27.10 -5.75 -3.40
C TRP A 49 25.89 -4.84 -3.16
N LEU A 50 25.67 -4.38 -1.92
CA LEU A 50 24.58 -3.47 -1.58
C LEU A 50 24.71 -2.14 -2.34
N SER A 51 25.93 -1.61 -2.48
CA SER A 51 26.18 -0.38 -3.24
C SER A 51 25.92 -0.57 -4.73
N ARG A 52 26.35 -1.69 -5.31
CA ARG A 52 26.09 -2.06 -6.71
C ARG A 52 24.59 -2.26 -6.97
N PHE A 53 23.88 -2.92 -6.06
CA PHE A 53 22.43 -3.10 -6.16
C PHE A 53 21.69 -1.75 -6.09
N GLU A 54 22.08 -0.84 -5.18
CA GLU A 54 21.51 0.51 -5.11
C GLU A 54 21.71 1.28 -6.43
N ASN A 55 22.90 1.23 -7.00
CA ASN A 55 23.23 1.90 -8.27
C ASN A 55 22.44 1.29 -9.43
N TRP A 56 22.40 -0.03 -9.53
CA TRP A 56 21.62 -0.73 -10.56
C TRP A 56 20.13 -0.38 -10.49
N MET A 57 19.55 -0.30 -9.29
CA MET A 57 18.16 0.14 -9.11
C MET A 57 17.96 1.56 -9.61
N LYS A 58 18.89 2.48 -9.33
CA LYS A 58 18.85 3.86 -9.81
C LYS A 58 18.94 3.95 -11.34
N GLU A 59 19.86 3.22 -11.95
CA GLU A 59 20.04 3.14 -13.41
C GLU A 59 18.79 2.54 -14.09
N SER A 60 18.11 1.62 -13.42
CA SER A 60 16.80 1.07 -13.83
C SER A 60 15.64 2.05 -13.64
N GLY A 61 15.87 3.31 -13.29
CA GLY A 61 14.83 4.34 -13.11
C GLY A 61 14.04 4.24 -11.80
N CYS A 62 14.52 3.45 -10.83
CA CYS A 62 13.84 3.32 -9.55
C CYS A 62 14.14 4.52 -8.63
N GLY A 63 13.09 5.09 -8.03
CA GLY A 63 13.24 6.18 -7.06
C GLY A 63 13.90 5.74 -5.75
N VAL A 64 14.49 6.71 -5.02
CA VAL A 64 15.25 6.49 -3.78
C VAL A 64 14.44 5.72 -2.73
N ASN A 65 13.18 6.12 -2.50
CA ASN A 65 12.34 5.48 -1.49
C ASN A 65 11.93 4.05 -1.86
N TYR A 66 11.74 3.78 -3.16
CA TYR A 66 11.46 2.42 -3.64
C TYR A 66 12.68 1.52 -3.47
N THR A 67 13.86 1.99 -3.87
CA THR A 67 15.14 1.29 -3.66
C THR A 67 15.39 1.04 -2.16
N GLY A 68 15.19 2.06 -1.34
CA GLY A 68 15.29 1.94 0.11
C GLY A 68 14.31 0.92 0.71
N LYS A 69 13.12 0.75 0.14
CA LYS A 69 12.17 -0.32 0.52
C LYS A 69 12.76 -1.71 0.23
N GLN A 70 13.33 -1.92 -0.96
CA GLN A 70 13.94 -3.20 -1.32
C GLN A 70 15.11 -3.54 -0.39
N LEU A 71 15.99 -2.59 -0.13
CA LEU A 71 17.11 -2.75 0.80
C LEU A 71 16.67 -3.05 2.25
N ARG A 72 15.58 -2.43 2.72
CA ARG A 72 15.01 -2.77 4.04
C ARG A 72 14.45 -4.18 4.10
N ASN A 73 13.88 -4.67 3.00
CA ASN A 73 13.39 -6.04 2.91
C ASN A 73 14.56 -7.03 2.95
N ILE A 74 15.64 -6.79 2.20
CA ILE A 74 16.87 -7.61 2.26
C ILE A 74 17.42 -7.62 3.69
N ARG A 75 17.50 -6.46 4.35
CA ARG A 75 17.94 -6.35 5.74
C ARG A 75 17.06 -7.16 6.70
N ALA A 76 15.74 -7.17 6.50
CA ALA A 76 14.83 -7.96 7.34
C ALA A 76 15.07 -9.46 7.19
N VAL A 77 15.41 -9.93 5.99
CA VAL A 77 15.79 -11.33 5.74
C VAL A 77 17.13 -11.68 6.41
N PHE A 78 18.12 -10.77 6.36
CA PHE A 78 19.37 -10.97 7.09
C PHE A 78 19.14 -11.06 8.60
N ASN A 79 18.37 -10.15 9.19
CA ASN A 79 18.06 -10.20 10.62
C ASN A 79 17.41 -11.53 10.99
N TYR A 80 16.42 -11.95 10.21
CA TYR A 80 15.77 -13.26 10.44
C TYR A 80 16.75 -14.44 10.31
N ALA A 81 17.67 -14.39 9.35
CA ALA A 81 18.68 -15.44 9.17
C ALA A 81 19.69 -15.45 10.33
N ILE A 82 20.05 -14.30 10.88
CA ILE A 82 20.91 -14.18 12.06
C ILE A 82 20.19 -14.74 13.29
N ASP A 83 18.92 -14.36 13.51
CA ASP A 83 18.12 -14.83 14.63
C ASP A 83 17.91 -16.36 14.61
N ASN A 84 17.99 -16.98 13.42
CA ASN A 84 17.91 -18.43 13.22
C ASN A 84 19.30 -19.09 13.02
N GLU A 85 20.38 -18.43 13.36
CA GLU A 85 21.75 -18.95 13.32
C GLU A 85 22.22 -19.45 11.93
N VAL A 86 21.56 -19.00 10.85
CA VAL A 86 21.94 -19.37 9.46
C VAL A 86 23.19 -18.61 9.00
N THR A 87 23.37 -17.41 9.50
CA THR A 87 24.54 -16.58 9.20
C THR A 87 24.86 -15.64 10.36
N THR A 88 26.13 -15.28 10.51
CA THR A 88 26.59 -14.23 11.43
C THR A 88 26.95 -12.93 10.71
N LEU A 89 26.88 -12.94 9.38
CA LEU A 89 27.24 -11.80 8.53
C LEU A 89 26.13 -10.74 8.57
N TYR A 90 26.52 -9.47 8.73
CA TYR A 90 25.60 -8.34 8.74
C TYR A 90 26.13 -7.17 7.90
N PRO A 91 25.90 -7.15 6.58
CA PRO A 91 26.44 -6.13 5.69
C PRO A 91 25.86 -4.73 5.93
N PHE A 92 24.71 -4.65 6.59
CA PHE A 92 24.03 -3.38 6.88
C PHE A 92 24.62 -2.58 8.04
N ARG A 93 25.62 -3.10 8.75
CA ARG A 93 26.27 -2.38 9.88
C ARG A 93 26.80 -0.99 9.46
N ARG A 94 27.39 -0.90 8.27
CA ARG A 94 27.97 0.33 7.71
C ARG A 94 27.20 0.89 6.53
N PHE A 95 26.19 0.18 6.03
CA PHE A 95 25.38 0.60 4.90
C PHE A 95 24.17 1.42 5.36
N LYS A 96 24.13 2.70 4.97
CA LYS A 96 22.99 3.59 5.28
C LYS A 96 21.98 3.57 4.13
N ILE A 97 20.80 3.04 4.40
CA ILE A 97 19.69 3.07 3.45
C ILE A 97 19.18 4.51 3.33
N LYS A 98 19.27 5.06 2.13
CA LYS A 98 18.82 6.43 1.82
C LYS A 98 17.30 6.54 1.92
N LYS A 99 16.84 7.72 2.30
CA LYS A 99 15.44 8.11 2.30
C LYS A 99 15.35 9.53 1.76
N GLU A 100 14.34 9.76 0.91
CA GLU A 100 14.01 11.07 0.36
C GLU A 100 12.66 11.51 0.91
N GLU A 101 12.57 12.76 1.32
CA GLU A 101 11.30 13.35 1.71
C GLU A 101 10.45 13.59 0.47
N THR A 102 9.21 13.19 0.54
CA THR A 102 8.22 13.40 -0.53
C THR A 102 7.17 14.38 -0.07
N VAL A 103 6.77 15.28 -0.96
CA VAL A 103 5.65 16.19 -0.71
C VAL A 103 4.39 15.36 -0.43
N LYS A 104 3.75 15.62 0.71
CA LYS A 104 2.47 15.00 1.04
C LYS A 104 1.40 15.49 0.05
N ARG A 105 0.78 14.57 -0.63
CA ARG A 105 -0.39 14.85 -1.48
C ARG A 105 -1.63 14.83 -0.58
N SER A 106 -2.01 15.99 -0.07
CA SER A 106 -3.26 16.18 0.68
C SER A 106 -4.11 17.19 -0.06
N LEU A 107 -5.42 16.96 -0.10
CA LEU A 107 -6.38 17.94 -0.54
C LEU A 107 -6.58 18.99 0.56
N SER A 108 -6.76 20.24 0.18
CA SER A 108 -7.18 21.27 1.10
C SER A 108 -8.67 21.09 1.47
N VAL A 109 -9.15 21.86 2.44
CA VAL A 109 -10.58 21.86 2.79
C VAL A 109 -11.40 22.44 1.63
N GLU A 110 -10.83 23.42 0.93
CA GLU A 110 -11.41 24.05 -0.24
C GLU A 110 -11.57 23.05 -1.38
N ASP A 111 -10.52 22.28 -1.70
CA ASP A 111 -10.56 21.21 -2.71
C ASP A 111 -11.63 20.15 -2.39
N LEU A 112 -11.77 19.82 -1.10
CA LEU A 112 -12.78 18.84 -0.66
C LEU A 112 -14.21 19.38 -0.79
N ARG A 113 -14.42 20.67 -0.52
CA ARG A 113 -15.73 21.32 -0.73
C ARG A 113 -16.07 21.38 -2.22
N GLU A 114 -15.12 21.79 -3.04
CA GLU A 114 -15.29 21.83 -4.50
C GLU A 114 -15.60 20.43 -5.03
N LEU A 115 -14.85 19.39 -4.62
CA LEU A 115 -15.11 18.01 -5.02
C LEU A 115 -16.51 17.53 -4.62
N LYS A 116 -16.97 17.88 -3.40
CA LYS A 116 -18.30 17.51 -2.89
C LYS A 116 -19.41 18.04 -3.82
N ASP A 117 -19.28 19.31 -4.23
CA ASP A 117 -20.32 20.03 -4.95
C ASP A 117 -20.11 19.99 -6.48
N TYR A 118 -19.00 19.38 -6.95
CA TYR A 118 -18.66 19.31 -8.36
C TYR A 118 -19.72 18.53 -9.16
N ASP A 119 -20.14 19.06 -10.30
CA ASP A 119 -21.07 18.38 -11.21
C ASP A 119 -20.35 17.22 -11.92
N VAL A 120 -20.57 16.03 -11.43
CA VAL A 120 -19.97 14.81 -11.95
C VAL A 120 -20.96 14.01 -12.79
N GLN A 121 -20.44 13.24 -13.73
CA GLN A 121 -21.24 12.32 -14.51
C GLN A 121 -21.91 11.26 -13.60
N GLU A 122 -23.05 10.74 -13.99
CA GLU A 122 -23.85 9.82 -13.17
C GLU A 122 -23.02 8.63 -12.63
N TYR A 123 -22.19 8.01 -13.49
CA TYR A 123 -21.36 6.89 -13.07
C TYR A 123 -20.26 7.25 -12.05
N GLN A 124 -19.89 8.54 -11.94
CA GLN A 124 -18.88 9.01 -11.01
C GLN A 124 -19.44 9.33 -9.62
N LYS A 125 -20.75 9.56 -9.50
CA LYS A 125 -21.39 9.98 -8.25
C LYS A 125 -21.08 9.03 -7.10
N LYS A 126 -21.27 7.74 -7.29
CA LYS A 126 -20.97 6.73 -6.26
C LYS A 126 -19.51 6.77 -5.82
N TYR A 127 -18.57 6.92 -6.73
CA TYR A 127 -17.14 6.97 -6.41
C TYR A 127 -16.77 8.24 -5.64
N ARG A 128 -17.28 9.40 -6.05
CA ARG A 128 -17.12 10.66 -5.32
C ARG A 128 -17.71 10.56 -3.92
N ASP A 129 -18.93 10.08 -3.79
CA ASP A 129 -19.64 9.96 -2.51
C ASP A 129 -18.91 9.00 -1.55
N ILE A 130 -18.41 7.86 -2.04
CA ILE A 130 -17.62 6.92 -1.22
C ILE A 130 -16.28 7.55 -0.79
N PHE A 131 -15.63 8.33 -1.65
CA PHE A 131 -14.43 9.07 -1.27
C PHE A 131 -14.74 10.09 -0.17
N MET A 132 -15.83 10.86 -0.30
CA MET A 132 -16.28 11.80 0.73
C MET A 132 -16.67 11.08 2.02
N LEU A 133 -17.30 9.91 1.94
CA LEU A 133 -17.59 9.08 3.12
C LEU A 133 -16.31 8.67 3.86
N MET A 134 -15.26 8.26 3.14
CA MET A 134 -13.98 7.94 3.77
C MET A 134 -13.42 9.16 4.53
N PHE A 135 -13.56 10.36 3.99
CA PHE A 135 -13.16 11.60 4.66
C PHE A 135 -14.03 11.86 5.91
N TYR A 136 -15.35 11.81 5.82
CA TYR A 136 -16.26 12.02 6.96
C TYR A 136 -16.03 11.00 8.08
N LEU A 137 -15.63 9.78 7.74
CA LEU A 137 -15.22 8.73 8.68
C LEU A 137 -13.73 8.83 9.08
N ARG A 138 -13.18 10.05 9.12
CA ARG A 138 -11.83 10.39 9.59
C ARG A 138 -10.70 9.63 8.88
N GLY A 139 -10.84 9.41 7.58
CA GLY A 139 -9.83 8.73 6.77
C GLY A 139 -9.78 7.22 6.99
N ILE A 140 -10.92 6.59 7.20
CA ILE A 140 -11.03 5.12 7.25
C ILE A 140 -10.43 4.50 5.98
N ASN A 141 -9.64 3.43 6.12
CA ASN A 141 -9.11 2.76 4.95
C ASN A 141 -10.19 1.94 4.24
N ALA A 142 -10.04 1.78 2.92
CA ALA A 142 -10.98 1.02 2.11
C ALA A 142 -11.21 -0.42 2.61
N VAL A 143 -10.13 -1.11 3.02
CA VAL A 143 -10.25 -2.46 3.57
C VAL A 143 -11.10 -2.50 4.84
N ASP A 144 -10.97 -1.49 5.70
CA ASP A 144 -11.76 -1.41 6.93
C ASP A 144 -13.21 -1.02 6.60
N LEU A 145 -13.41 0.02 5.76
CA LEU A 145 -14.73 0.53 5.38
C LEU A 145 -15.62 -0.54 4.74
N PHE A 146 -15.10 -1.24 3.73
CA PHE A 146 -15.91 -2.16 2.94
C PHE A 146 -16.20 -3.49 3.64
N ASN A 147 -15.46 -3.83 4.70
CA ASN A 147 -15.73 -5.00 5.53
C ASN A 147 -16.55 -4.68 6.79
N LEU A 148 -17.05 -3.44 6.94
CA LEU A 148 -17.94 -3.13 8.07
C LEU A 148 -19.27 -3.86 7.93
N PRO A 149 -19.80 -4.42 9.04
CA PRO A 149 -21.15 -4.99 9.07
C PRO A 149 -22.20 -3.89 8.85
N PRO A 150 -23.46 -4.26 8.58
CA PRO A 150 -24.55 -3.30 8.50
C PRO A 150 -24.58 -2.37 9.71
N LEU A 151 -24.77 -1.08 9.46
CA LEU A 151 -24.77 -0.06 10.52
C LEU A 151 -25.99 -0.21 11.44
N VAL A 152 -25.76 -0.25 12.73
CA VAL A 152 -26.79 -0.21 13.77
C VAL A 152 -26.63 1.09 14.58
N GLY A 153 -27.69 1.92 14.54
CA GLY A 153 -27.63 3.25 15.19
C GLY A 153 -26.74 4.22 14.41
N ASN A 154 -25.97 5.03 15.15
CA ASN A 154 -25.15 6.11 14.59
C ASN A 154 -23.67 6.00 14.97
N LYS A 155 -23.20 4.81 15.34
CA LYS A 155 -21.81 4.55 15.72
C LYS A 155 -21.23 3.39 14.94
N ILE A 156 -19.99 3.55 14.52
CA ILE A 156 -19.17 2.50 13.90
C ILE A 156 -18.07 2.14 14.90
N VAL A 157 -17.99 0.85 15.25
CA VAL A 157 -16.92 0.30 16.09
C VAL A 157 -16.20 -0.78 15.28
N TYR A 158 -14.90 -0.62 15.08
CA TYR A 158 -14.12 -1.59 14.32
C TYR A 158 -12.67 -1.69 14.79
N ARG A 159 -12.03 -2.82 14.51
CA ARG A 159 -10.59 -2.99 14.67
C ARG A 159 -9.90 -2.82 13.32
N ARG A 160 -8.96 -1.88 13.26
CA ARG A 160 -8.20 -1.61 12.04
C ARG A 160 -7.44 -2.85 11.59
N ALA A 161 -7.66 -3.33 10.38
CA ALA A 161 -7.06 -4.56 9.84
C ALA A 161 -5.52 -4.57 9.88
N LYS A 162 -4.88 -3.40 9.72
CA LYS A 162 -3.42 -3.29 9.73
C LYS A 162 -2.79 -3.38 11.12
N THR A 163 -3.42 -2.78 12.14
CA THR A 163 -2.81 -2.56 13.47
C THR A 163 -3.57 -3.18 14.62
N ASN A 164 -4.73 -3.78 14.34
CA ASN A 164 -5.69 -4.32 15.34
C ASN A 164 -6.16 -3.32 16.42
N ARG A 165 -5.91 -2.02 16.18
CA ARG A 165 -6.34 -0.96 17.09
C ARG A 165 -7.85 -0.77 16.97
N LEU A 166 -8.53 -0.64 18.11
CA LEU A 166 -9.96 -0.35 18.20
C LEU A 166 -10.22 1.13 17.85
N TYR A 167 -11.22 1.36 17.02
CA TYR A 167 -11.76 2.67 16.68
C TYR A 167 -13.25 2.71 16.95
N GLU A 168 -13.71 3.82 17.51
CA GLU A 168 -15.11 4.17 17.63
C GLU A 168 -15.34 5.51 16.95
N LEU A 169 -16.26 5.57 16.01
CA LEU A 169 -16.59 6.74 15.22
C LEU A 169 -18.08 7.02 15.33
N LYS A 170 -18.45 8.25 15.66
CA LYS A 170 -19.81 8.73 15.47
C LYS A 170 -20.04 9.01 13.98
N VAL A 171 -21.15 8.57 13.45
CA VAL A 171 -21.58 8.82 12.08
C VAL A 171 -22.38 10.12 12.07
N GLU A 172 -21.82 11.15 11.45
CA GLU A 172 -22.46 12.44 11.29
C GLU A 172 -23.50 12.39 10.14
N PRO A 173 -24.44 13.35 10.06
CA PRO A 173 -25.55 13.30 9.09
C PRO A 173 -25.10 13.12 7.64
N GLU A 174 -24.03 13.82 7.20
CA GLU A 174 -23.52 13.75 5.85
C GLU A 174 -23.00 12.35 5.48
N ALA A 175 -22.34 11.70 6.44
CA ALA A 175 -21.90 10.32 6.27
C ALA A 175 -23.10 9.35 6.25
N MET A 176 -24.11 9.60 7.10
CA MET A 176 -25.32 8.78 7.16
C MET A 176 -26.09 8.80 5.85
N GLU A 177 -26.23 9.95 5.22
CA GLU A 177 -26.90 10.06 3.90
C GLU A 177 -26.24 9.18 2.83
N ILE A 178 -24.90 9.17 2.79
CA ILE A 178 -24.14 8.36 1.84
C ILE A 178 -24.30 6.88 2.16
N ILE A 179 -24.20 6.50 3.45
CA ILE A 179 -24.38 5.11 3.89
C ILE A 179 -25.77 4.60 3.52
N GLN A 180 -26.84 5.40 3.72
CA GLN A 180 -28.19 5.01 3.37
C GLN A 180 -28.39 4.86 1.87
N ARG A 181 -27.78 5.75 1.06
CA ARG A 181 -27.84 5.72 -0.40
C ARG A 181 -27.22 4.47 -1.00
N TYR A 182 -26.13 3.99 -0.42
CA TYR A 182 -25.35 2.84 -0.91
C TYR A 182 -25.35 1.67 0.07
N LYS A 183 -26.43 1.53 0.83
CA LYS A 183 -26.59 0.47 1.83
C LYS A 183 -26.48 -0.91 1.20
N GLY A 184 -25.66 -1.78 1.80
CA GLY A 184 -25.56 -3.19 1.43
C GLY A 184 -26.52 -4.09 2.21
N GLU A 185 -26.60 -5.35 1.80
CA GLU A 185 -27.34 -6.40 2.48
C GLU A 185 -26.49 -7.05 3.57
N ASN A 186 -25.30 -7.49 3.22
CA ASN A 186 -24.38 -8.20 4.11
C ASN A 186 -23.36 -7.28 4.79
N TYR A 187 -23.10 -6.12 4.19
CA TYR A 187 -22.13 -5.13 4.64
C TYR A 187 -22.80 -3.76 4.81
N MET A 188 -22.12 -2.82 5.46
CA MET A 188 -22.62 -1.46 5.60
C MET A 188 -22.88 -0.79 4.24
N LEU A 189 -22.04 -1.10 3.26
CA LEU A 189 -22.14 -0.63 1.87
C LEU A 189 -22.26 -1.82 0.92
N ASP A 190 -22.97 -1.63 -0.19
CA ASP A 190 -23.23 -2.63 -1.24
C ASP A 190 -21.99 -3.06 -2.05
N VAL A 191 -20.82 -2.52 -1.75
CA VAL A 191 -19.60 -2.75 -2.54
C VAL A 191 -19.22 -4.23 -2.60
N LEU A 192 -19.21 -4.93 -1.47
CA LEU A 192 -18.87 -6.36 -1.44
C LEU A 192 -20.06 -7.28 -1.72
N ASP A 193 -21.27 -6.74 -1.81
CA ASP A 193 -22.43 -7.46 -2.34
C ASP A 193 -22.38 -7.51 -3.89
N ILE A 194 -21.74 -6.52 -4.54
CA ILE A 194 -21.62 -6.39 -6.00
C ILE A 194 -20.26 -6.89 -6.52
N TYR A 195 -19.17 -6.52 -5.85
CA TYR A 195 -17.81 -6.82 -6.29
C TYR A 195 -17.25 -8.02 -5.53
N LYS A 196 -16.59 -8.92 -6.24
CA LYS A 196 -15.92 -10.09 -5.64
C LYS A 196 -14.86 -9.70 -4.59
N ASN A 197 -14.20 -8.57 -4.78
CA ASN A 197 -13.28 -8.01 -3.80
C ASN A 197 -13.28 -6.47 -3.87
N TYR A 198 -12.92 -5.81 -2.79
CA TYR A 198 -12.93 -4.35 -2.70
C TYR A 198 -11.84 -3.68 -3.55
N LEU A 199 -10.78 -4.39 -3.95
CA LEU A 199 -9.69 -3.82 -4.74
C LEU A 199 -10.14 -3.48 -6.15
N ASP A 200 -11.07 -4.25 -6.72
CA ASP A 200 -11.65 -3.98 -8.02
C ASP A 200 -12.47 -2.67 -7.97
N PHE A 201 -13.32 -2.53 -6.96
CA PHE A 201 -14.03 -1.27 -6.73
C PHE A 201 -13.06 -0.10 -6.52
N LEU A 202 -12.01 -0.28 -5.70
CA LEU A 202 -11.02 0.75 -5.40
C LEU A 202 -10.26 1.18 -6.67
N HIS A 203 -10.00 0.25 -7.60
CA HIS A 203 -9.41 0.57 -8.89
C HIS A 203 -10.33 1.49 -9.71
N HIS A 204 -11.63 1.16 -9.79
CA HIS A 204 -12.63 1.99 -10.48
C HIS A 204 -12.81 3.35 -9.79
N LEU A 205 -12.84 3.40 -8.46
CA LEU A 205 -12.91 4.63 -7.67
C LEU A 205 -11.73 5.55 -8.01
N ASN A 206 -10.50 5.05 -7.95
CA ASN A 206 -9.32 5.84 -8.27
C ASN A 206 -9.35 6.35 -9.73
N THR A 207 -9.78 5.51 -10.66
CA THR A 207 -9.90 5.90 -12.08
C THR A 207 -10.98 6.96 -12.30
N ALA A 208 -12.11 6.85 -11.61
CA ALA A 208 -13.19 7.84 -11.71
C ALA A 208 -12.78 9.19 -11.12
N LEU A 209 -12.18 9.18 -9.92
CA LEU A 209 -11.70 10.41 -9.28
C LEU A 209 -10.64 11.15 -10.11
N GLN A 210 -9.74 10.43 -10.79
CA GLN A 210 -8.75 11.04 -11.70
C GLN A 210 -9.36 11.76 -12.90
N LYS A 211 -10.63 11.56 -13.19
CA LYS A 211 -11.36 12.20 -14.31
C LYS A 211 -12.29 13.31 -13.85
N ILE A 212 -12.32 13.65 -12.56
CA ILE A 212 -13.10 14.75 -12.02
C ILE A 212 -12.23 16.02 -12.07
N GLY A 213 -12.78 17.11 -12.60
CA GLY A 213 -12.11 18.38 -12.73
C GLY A 213 -11.16 18.46 -13.91
N ASP A 214 -10.37 19.54 -13.97
CA ASP A 214 -9.33 19.75 -14.97
C ASP A 214 -8.13 18.84 -14.71
N VAL A 215 -8.13 17.68 -15.34
CA VAL A 215 -7.09 16.67 -15.14
C VAL A 215 -5.82 17.05 -15.89
N LYS A 216 -4.88 17.67 -15.20
CA LYS A 216 -3.50 17.73 -15.67
C LYS A 216 -2.87 16.34 -15.48
N ARG A 217 -2.73 15.59 -16.57
CA ARG A 217 -2.03 14.29 -16.55
C ARG A 217 -0.58 14.51 -16.18
N VAL A 218 -0.22 14.22 -14.95
CA VAL A 218 1.19 14.06 -14.56
C VAL A 218 1.62 12.68 -15.06
N GLY A 219 2.44 12.64 -16.11
CA GLY A 219 2.99 11.39 -16.65
C GLY A 219 3.71 10.59 -15.56
N ARG A 220 3.82 9.27 -15.74
CA ARG A 220 4.68 8.40 -14.92
C ARG A 220 6.14 8.86 -15.07
N GLY A 221 6.57 9.77 -14.26
CA GLY A 221 7.92 10.36 -14.36
C GLY A 221 8.05 11.70 -13.65
N GLY A 222 6.94 12.27 -13.19
CA GLY A 222 6.92 13.32 -12.18
C GLY A 222 7.72 14.58 -12.47
N LYS A 223 7.89 15.00 -13.73
CA LYS A 223 8.30 16.36 -14.05
C LYS A 223 7.04 17.15 -14.39
N LYS A 224 6.71 18.11 -13.53
CA LYS A 224 5.80 19.22 -13.86
C LYS A 224 6.46 20.06 -14.96
N GLU A 225 5.80 20.22 -16.08
CA GLU A 225 5.94 21.42 -16.89
C GLU A 225 5.07 22.51 -16.33
#